data_2cc1428bdfee2ead568d9c57d630f4b0
#
_entry.id   2cc1428bdfee2ead568d9c57d630f4b0
#
_cell.length_a   1.000
_cell.length_b   1.000
_cell.length_c   1.000
_cell.angle_alpha   90.00
_cell.angle_beta   90.00
_cell.angle_gamma   90.00
#
_symmetry.space_group_name_H-M   'P 1'
#
loop_
_entity.id
_entity.type
_entity.pdbx_description
1 polymer ?
#
loop_
_entity_poly.entity_id
_entity_poly.type
_entity_poly.pdbx_seq_one_letter_code
_entity_poly.pdbx_strand_id
1 'polypeptide(L)'
;VYTDSRQWTALDALDILREQLTISNDAAFERVSGGIEFEVFRVSARGRDPFIIKFPGTRWIINDNDRDLDSFQLMDQERRLIGFSHEHGIPAPRVLAYPEAGSFPVLAMEIIDADDLPLLAGELGRMTRRLHLLRPPEISTVAQRGRSPSDVVAQLTVERLKVVEQLSGVGGAVPTESTLREMLGPIDADVRLLHMDLRRGNYLSRDGQITGLIDWSNAMIANPVLELARLVEYGEFSNGFAAGYEITQREAATLSGEAGLACSLYTAAMLAVVFLSEAPDPELAAIKVERVKELLTQFG
;
A
#
# COMPACT_ATOMS: atom_id res chain seq x y z
N VAL A 1 8.44 26.80 -9.06
CA VAL A 1 7.86 26.27 -7.80
C VAL A 1 6.37 26.43 -7.95
N TYR A 2 5.65 25.37 -8.37
CA TYR A 2 4.20 25.36 -8.41
C TYR A 2 3.70 25.10 -6.99
N THR A 3 3.25 26.12 -6.31
CA THR A 3 2.38 25.99 -5.13
C THR A 3 0.96 25.78 -5.67
N ASP A 4 0.67 24.58 -6.16
CA ASP A 4 -0.68 24.27 -6.60
C ASP A 4 -1.50 23.84 -5.38
N SER A 5 -2.12 24.82 -4.75
CA SER A 5 -3.12 24.64 -3.69
C SER A 5 -4.52 24.35 -4.25
N ARG A 6 -4.62 24.03 -5.54
CA ARG A 6 -5.90 23.73 -6.20
C ARG A 6 -6.41 22.39 -5.71
N GLN A 7 -7.58 22.39 -5.15
CA GLN A 7 -8.31 21.17 -4.86
C GLN A 7 -9.01 20.70 -6.15
N TRP A 8 -8.67 19.51 -6.60
CA TRP A 8 -9.23 18.91 -7.81
C TRP A 8 -10.58 18.26 -7.54
N THR A 9 -11.48 18.34 -8.51
CA THR A 9 -12.83 17.76 -8.44
C THR A 9 -12.96 16.58 -9.41
N ALA A 10 -14.00 15.76 -9.21
CA ALA A 10 -14.32 14.67 -10.14
C ALA A 10 -14.65 15.19 -11.56
N LEU A 11 -15.19 16.40 -11.69
CA LEU A 11 -15.43 17.03 -12.99
C LEU A 11 -14.13 17.41 -13.68
N ASP A 12 -13.18 18.02 -12.96
CA ASP A 12 -11.85 18.33 -13.52
C ASP A 12 -11.15 17.06 -14.00
N ALA A 13 -11.22 15.99 -13.21
CA ALA A 13 -10.62 14.69 -13.54
C ALA A 13 -11.27 14.09 -14.81
N LEU A 14 -12.59 14.19 -14.93
CA LEU A 14 -13.30 13.68 -16.10
C LEU A 14 -12.98 14.48 -17.35
N ASP A 15 -12.90 15.81 -17.25
CA ASP A 15 -12.58 16.68 -18.39
C ASP A 15 -11.22 16.34 -19.01
N ILE A 16 -10.24 15.97 -18.18
CA ILE A 16 -8.93 15.50 -18.65
C ILE A 16 -9.03 14.19 -19.44
N LEU A 17 -9.92 13.30 -19.04
CA LEU A 17 -10.09 12.00 -19.68
C LEU A 17 -10.99 12.02 -20.92
N ARG A 18 -11.73 13.11 -21.18
CA ARG A 18 -12.70 13.20 -22.28
C ARG A 18 -12.09 12.98 -23.68
N GLU A 19 -10.84 13.38 -23.86
CA GLU A 19 -10.12 13.16 -25.13
C GLU A 19 -9.76 11.69 -25.36
N GLN A 20 -9.51 10.94 -24.30
CA GLN A 20 -9.13 9.53 -24.36
C GLN A 20 -10.33 8.59 -24.27
N LEU A 21 -11.35 9.00 -23.55
CA LEU A 21 -12.57 8.24 -23.32
C LEU A 21 -13.76 9.04 -23.87
N THR A 22 -14.53 8.46 -24.79
CA THR A 22 -15.78 9.07 -25.24
C THR A 22 -16.76 9.08 -24.07
N ILE A 23 -16.92 10.23 -23.41
CA ILE A 23 -17.79 10.39 -22.23
C ILE A 23 -18.82 11.46 -22.51
N SER A 24 -20.09 11.10 -22.34
CA SER A 24 -21.22 12.03 -22.49
C SER A 24 -21.23 13.10 -21.40
N ASN A 25 -21.82 14.26 -21.70
CA ASN A 25 -21.89 15.38 -20.75
C ASN A 25 -22.82 15.13 -19.57
N ASP A 26 -23.65 14.09 -19.61
CA ASP A 26 -24.59 13.66 -18.58
C ASP A 26 -24.02 12.57 -17.66
N ALA A 27 -22.68 12.42 -17.60
CA ALA A 27 -22.03 11.45 -16.74
C ALA A 27 -22.37 11.71 -15.26
N ALA A 28 -22.75 10.64 -14.56
CA ALA A 28 -23.03 10.66 -13.13
C ALA A 28 -21.81 10.12 -12.35
N PHE A 29 -21.58 10.70 -11.17
CA PHE A 29 -20.51 10.37 -10.26
C PHE A 29 -21.06 9.85 -8.94
N GLU A 30 -20.52 8.75 -8.49
CA GLU A 30 -20.76 8.20 -7.16
C GLU A 30 -19.42 8.03 -6.45
N ARG A 31 -19.23 8.66 -5.29
CA ARG A 31 -18.01 8.49 -4.50
C ARG A 31 -18.02 7.07 -3.92
N VAL A 32 -17.05 6.26 -4.28
CA VAL A 32 -16.92 4.86 -3.83
C VAL A 32 -16.15 4.79 -2.53
N SER A 33 -15.04 5.50 -2.46
CA SER A 33 -14.24 5.65 -1.26
C SER A 33 -13.49 6.98 -1.29
N GLY A 34 -13.18 7.52 -0.13
CA GLY A 34 -12.23 8.61 0.03
C GLY A 34 -11.17 8.10 1.00
N GLY A 35 -9.99 7.77 0.48
CA GLY A 35 -8.81 7.53 1.30
C GLY A 35 -8.23 8.85 1.81
N ILE A 36 -7.14 8.76 2.58
CA ILE A 36 -6.43 9.95 3.09
C ILE A 36 -5.79 10.73 1.93
N GLU A 37 -5.45 10.07 0.82
CA GLU A 37 -4.58 10.58 -0.23
C GLU A 37 -5.30 10.74 -1.57
N PHE A 38 -6.24 9.86 -1.89
CA PHE A 38 -6.87 9.77 -3.20
C PHE A 38 -8.39 9.78 -3.12
N GLU A 39 -8.98 10.43 -4.10
CA GLU A 39 -10.41 10.41 -4.36
C GLU A 39 -10.74 9.31 -5.37
N VAL A 40 -11.77 8.51 -5.08
CA VAL A 40 -12.21 7.40 -5.93
C VAL A 40 -13.69 7.53 -6.23
N PHE A 41 -14.03 7.62 -7.51
CA PHE A 41 -15.41 7.73 -7.97
C PHE A 41 -15.75 6.63 -8.99
N ARG A 42 -16.97 6.13 -8.90
CA ARG A 42 -17.61 5.40 -9.98
C ARG A 42 -18.23 6.39 -10.94
N VAL A 43 -17.92 6.23 -12.20
CA VAL A 43 -18.49 7.05 -13.29
C VAL A 43 -19.43 6.19 -14.11
N SER A 44 -20.65 6.69 -14.32
CA SER A 44 -21.65 6.09 -15.20
C SER A 44 -21.98 7.09 -16.30
N ALA A 45 -21.76 6.69 -17.55
CA ALA A 45 -21.98 7.54 -18.72
C ALA A 45 -22.78 6.78 -19.79
N ARG A 46 -23.58 7.49 -20.55
CA ARG A 46 -24.42 6.90 -21.60
C ARG A 46 -23.55 6.27 -22.71
N GLY A 47 -23.87 5.04 -23.10
CA GLY A 47 -23.19 4.36 -24.21
C GLY A 47 -21.89 3.65 -23.87
N ARG A 48 -21.54 3.54 -22.59
CA ARG A 48 -20.40 2.75 -22.13
C ARG A 48 -20.64 2.10 -20.77
N ASP A 49 -19.88 1.06 -20.47
CA ASP A 49 -19.92 0.43 -19.17
C ASP A 49 -19.40 1.40 -18.09
N PRO A 50 -19.93 1.36 -16.87
CA PRO A 50 -19.41 2.12 -15.74
C PRO A 50 -17.95 1.79 -15.48
N PHE A 51 -17.18 2.75 -14.96
CA PHE A 51 -15.77 2.62 -14.68
C PHE A 51 -15.38 3.41 -13.42
N ILE A 52 -14.19 3.16 -12.91
CA ILE A 52 -13.63 3.88 -11.76
C ILE A 52 -12.66 4.96 -12.25
N ILE A 53 -12.71 6.13 -11.62
CA ILE A 53 -11.63 7.11 -11.67
C ILE A 53 -11.01 7.25 -10.29
N LYS A 54 -9.67 7.30 -10.24
CA LYS A 54 -8.88 7.60 -9.05
C LYS A 54 -7.96 8.78 -9.36
N PHE A 55 -7.89 9.76 -8.47
CA PHE A 55 -7.02 10.93 -8.63
C PHE A 55 -6.63 11.50 -7.26
N PRO A 56 -5.49 12.19 -7.14
CA PRO A 56 -5.06 12.79 -5.89
C PRO A 56 -5.85 14.07 -5.56
N GLY A 57 -6.16 14.28 -4.29
CA GLY A 57 -6.76 15.54 -3.83
C GLY A 57 -5.77 16.71 -3.89
N THR A 58 -4.51 16.44 -3.60
CA THR A 58 -3.40 17.40 -3.62
C THR A 58 -2.16 16.78 -4.21
N ARG A 59 -1.21 17.59 -4.69
CA ARG A 59 0.05 17.07 -5.23
C ARG A 59 0.97 16.50 -4.16
N TRP A 60 1.09 17.18 -3.04
CA TRP A 60 2.00 16.76 -1.98
C TRP A 60 1.23 16.16 -0.82
N ILE A 61 1.56 14.93 -0.48
CA ILE A 61 1.05 14.26 0.70
C ILE A 61 2.03 14.55 1.83
N ILE A 62 1.52 15.21 2.86
CA ILE A 62 2.28 15.58 4.05
C ILE A 62 1.44 15.16 5.25
N ASN A 63 1.82 14.04 5.84
CA ASN A 63 1.20 13.52 7.05
C ASN A 63 2.28 13.05 8.04
N ASP A 64 1.90 12.46 9.14
CA ASP A 64 2.84 12.05 10.18
C ASP A 64 3.60 10.75 9.84
N ASN A 65 3.07 9.92 8.94
CA ASN A 65 3.76 8.73 8.44
C ASN A 65 4.70 9.03 7.29
N ASP A 66 4.27 9.94 6.40
CA ASP A 66 4.91 10.17 5.13
C ASP A 66 5.04 11.67 4.88
N ARG A 67 6.27 12.13 4.76
CA ARG A 67 6.58 13.51 4.47
C ARG A 67 7.04 13.65 3.01
N ASP A 68 6.50 14.64 2.32
CA ASP A 68 6.90 15.01 0.96
C ASP A 68 6.74 13.89 -0.08
N LEU A 69 5.64 13.13 -0.04
CA LEU A 69 5.29 12.22 -1.12
C LEU A 69 4.61 12.96 -2.28
N ASP A 70 5.14 12.81 -3.47
CA ASP A 70 4.52 13.32 -4.70
C ASP A 70 3.43 12.35 -5.16
N SER A 71 2.17 12.73 -4.97
CA SER A 71 1.00 11.93 -5.35
C SER A 71 0.94 11.65 -6.86
N PHE A 72 1.55 12.52 -7.68
CA PHE A 72 1.63 12.29 -9.12
C PHE A 72 2.55 11.12 -9.45
N GLN A 73 3.66 11.00 -8.72
CA GLN A 73 4.54 9.84 -8.86
C GLN A 73 3.88 8.55 -8.33
N LEU A 74 3.10 8.64 -7.24
CA LEU A 74 2.32 7.50 -6.74
C LEU A 74 1.29 7.02 -7.76
N MET A 75 0.59 7.93 -8.44
CA MET A 75 -0.38 7.57 -9.48
C MET A 75 0.28 6.90 -10.69
N ASP A 76 1.46 7.38 -11.14
CA ASP A 76 2.20 6.73 -12.22
C ASP A 76 2.73 5.36 -11.79
N GLN A 77 3.22 5.24 -10.54
CA GLN A 77 3.60 3.96 -9.95
C GLN A 77 2.42 2.97 -9.98
N GLU A 78 1.27 3.38 -9.46
CA GLU A 78 0.08 2.53 -9.40
C GLU A 78 -0.34 2.07 -10.80
N ARG A 79 -0.42 2.99 -11.76
CA ARG A 79 -0.72 2.65 -13.17
C ARG A 79 0.22 1.60 -13.73
N ARG A 80 1.54 1.77 -13.51
CA ARG A 80 2.57 0.82 -14.00
C ARG A 80 2.46 -0.52 -13.33
N LEU A 81 2.21 -0.56 -12.02
CA LEU A 81 2.12 -1.81 -11.27
C LEU A 81 0.82 -2.57 -11.56
N ILE A 82 -0.28 -1.87 -11.81
CA ILE A 82 -1.51 -2.48 -12.32
C ILE A 82 -1.24 -3.12 -13.69
N GLY A 83 -0.60 -2.41 -14.62
CA GLY A 83 -0.25 -2.93 -15.92
C GLY A 83 0.66 -4.17 -15.83
N PHE A 84 1.73 -4.07 -15.03
CA PHE A 84 2.64 -5.19 -14.76
C PHE A 84 1.90 -6.41 -14.17
N SER A 85 1.04 -6.19 -13.19
CA SER A 85 0.25 -7.25 -12.56
C SER A 85 -0.64 -7.96 -13.58
N HIS A 86 -1.35 -7.20 -14.39
CA HIS A 86 -2.23 -7.72 -15.43
C HIS A 86 -1.47 -8.55 -16.48
N GLU A 87 -0.32 -8.05 -16.96
CA GLU A 87 0.55 -8.75 -17.91
C GLU A 87 1.11 -10.08 -17.37
N HIS A 88 1.27 -10.20 -16.06
CA HIS A 88 1.80 -11.40 -15.40
C HIS A 88 0.72 -12.27 -14.76
N GLY A 89 -0.57 -12.02 -15.09
CA GLY A 89 -1.68 -12.84 -14.62
C GLY A 89 -2.00 -12.67 -13.13
N ILE A 90 -1.52 -11.60 -12.47
CA ILE A 90 -2.00 -11.19 -11.15
C ILE A 90 -3.30 -10.42 -11.37
N PRO A 91 -4.40 -10.79 -10.72
CA PRO A 91 -5.66 -10.07 -10.85
C PRO A 91 -5.50 -8.60 -10.46
N ALA A 92 -5.82 -7.72 -11.39
CA ALA A 92 -5.78 -6.27 -11.22
C ALA A 92 -6.77 -5.63 -12.22
N PRO A 93 -7.30 -4.44 -11.94
CA PRO A 93 -8.19 -3.76 -12.88
C PRO A 93 -7.46 -3.43 -14.17
N ARG A 94 -8.16 -3.47 -15.30
CA ARG A 94 -7.60 -2.99 -16.56
C ARG A 94 -7.61 -1.46 -16.55
N VAL A 95 -6.47 -0.85 -16.87
CA VAL A 95 -6.36 0.59 -17.08
C VAL A 95 -7.06 0.95 -18.40
N LEU A 96 -8.04 1.83 -18.33
CA LEU A 96 -8.82 2.31 -19.48
C LEU A 96 -8.23 3.56 -20.10
N ALA A 97 -7.75 4.48 -19.24
CA ALA A 97 -7.08 5.70 -19.65
C ALA A 97 -6.19 6.25 -18.53
N TYR A 98 -5.16 6.96 -18.94
CA TYR A 98 -4.28 7.76 -18.09
C TYR A 98 -3.72 8.91 -18.95
N PRO A 99 -3.72 10.17 -18.47
CA PRO A 99 -3.27 11.31 -19.24
C PRO A 99 -1.76 11.24 -19.52
N GLU A 100 -1.31 12.04 -20.49
CA GLU A 100 0.10 12.16 -20.82
C GLU A 100 0.94 12.70 -19.65
N ALA A 101 2.24 12.40 -19.68
CA ALA A 101 3.18 12.85 -18.67
C ALA A 101 3.17 14.39 -18.53
N GLY A 102 3.08 14.88 -17.30
CA GLY A 102 3.03 16.32 -16.98
C GLY A 102 1.62 16.89 -16.85
N SER A 103 0.59 16.15 -17.24
CA SER A 103 -0.81 16.48 -16.95
C SER A 103 -1.18 16.07 -15.53
N PHE A 104 -2.31 16.56 -15.02
CA PHE A 104 -2.86 16.10 -13.75
C PHE A 104 -3.21 14.61 -13.84
N PRO A 105 -2.69 13.76 -12.93
CA PRO A 105 -2.88 12.31 -13.06
C PRO A 105 -4.28 11.89 -12.66
N VAL A 106 -4.97 11.26 -13.58
CA VAL A 106 -6.26 10.61 -13.36
C VAL A 106 -6.17 9.19 -13.90
N LEU A 107 -6.37 8.21 -13.05
CA LEU A 107 -6.38 6.81 -13.46
C LEU A 107 -7.82 6.36 -13.67
N ALA A 108 -8.18 6.05 -14.91
CA ALA A 108 -9.44 5.41 -15.25
C ALA A 108 -9.26 3.90 -15.35
N MET A 109 -10.09 3.14 -14.65
CA MET A 109 -9.98 1.68 -14.54
C MET A 109 -11.34 1.02 -14.70
N GLU A 110 -11.36 -0.22 -15.16
CA GLU A 110 -12.56 -1.04 -15.14
C GLU A 110 -13.02 -1.32 -13.71
N ILE A 111 -14.31 -1.55 -13.55
CA ILE A 111 -14.87 -2.05 -12.29
C ILE A 111 -14.60 -3.54 -12.20
N ILE A 112 -13.98 -3.96 -11.10
CA ILE A 112 -13.82 -5.38 -10.80
C ILE A 112 -15.10 -5.88 -10.14
N ASP A 113 -15.62 -6.97 -10.67
CA ASP A 113 -16.75 -7.65 -10.07
C ASP A 113 -16.32 -8.35 -8.78
N ALA A 114 -16.95 -8.01 -7.68
CA ALA A 114 -16.63 -8.47 -6.35
C ALA A 114 -17.90 -8.72 -5.53
N ASP A 115 -17.77 -9.54 -4.52
CA ASP A 115 -18.80 -9.81 -3.51
C ASP A 115 -18.22 -9.68 -2.10
N ASP A 116 -19.08 -9.80 -1.08
CA ASP A 116 -18.68 -9.75 0.33
C ASP A 116 -18.44 -11.14 0.94
N LEU A 117 -18.37 -12.18 0.14
CA LEU A 117 -18.12 -13.51 0.62
C LEU A 117 -16.70 -13.65 1.19
N PRO A 118 -16.51 -14.45 2.25
CA PRO A 118 -15.18 -14.72 2.79
C PRO A 118 -14.27 -15.38 1.73
N LEU A 119 -12.99 -15.05 1.76
CA LEU A 119 -12.01 -15.76 0.94
C LEU A 119 -11.95 -17.25 1.29
N LEU A 120 -11.73 -18.08 0.29
CA LEU A 120 -11.36 -19.48 0.51
C LEU A 120 -10.06 -19.55 1.31
N ALA A 121 -10.00 -20.56 2.20
CA ALA A 121 -8.82 -20.75 3.04
C ALA A 121 -7.53 -20.80 2.21
N GLY A 122 -6.56 -19.98 2.56
CA GLY A 122 -5.27 -19.87 1.89
C GLY A 122 -5.26 -19.04 0.59
N GLU A 123 -6.38 -18.49 0.14
CA GLU A 123 -6.42 -17.76 -1.13
C GLU A 123 -5.51 -16.52 -1.13
N LEU A 124 -5.56 -15.71 -0.08
CA LEU A 124 -4.65 -14.56 0.06
C LEU A 124 -3.18 -15.01 0.05
N GLY A 125 -2.86 -16.10 0.74
CA GLY A 125 -1.51 -16.67 0.73
C GLY A 125 -1.05 -17.10 -0.66
N ARG A 126 -1.89 -17.84 -1.40
CA ARG A 126 -1.60 -18.25 -2.79
C ARG A 126 -1.37 -17.05 -3.71
N MET A 127 -2.23 -16.04 -3.59
CA MET A 127 -2.10 -14.83 -4.40
C MET A 127 -0.82 -14.06 -4.07
N THR A 128 -0.52 -13.86 -2.78
CA THR A 128 0.72 -13.22 -2.34
C THR A 128 1.96 -14.00 -2.83
N ARG A 129 1.91 -15.34 -2.75
CA ARG A 129 3.01 -16.18 -3.26
C ARG A 129 3.21 -16.01 -4.77
N ARG A 130 2.14 -15.99 -5.55
CA ARG A 130 2.22 -15.74 -7.00
C ARG A 130 2.89 -14.41 -7.30
N LEU A 131 2.51 -13.34 -6.59
CA LEU A 131 3.13 -12.02 -6.73
C LEU A 131 4.63 -12.08 -6.39
N HIS A 132 5.01 -12.69 -5.28
CA HIS A 132 6.40 -12.79 -4.82
C HIS A 132 7.28 -13.73 -5.67
N LEU A 133 6.71 -14.57 -6.51
CA LEU A 133 7.47 -15.39 -7.46
C LEU A 133 7.82 -14.64 -8.74
N LEU A 134 7.19 -13.51 -9.03
CA LEU A 134 7.51 -12.71 -10.20
C LEU A 134 8.87 -12.03 -10.07
N ARG A 135 9.57 -11.92 -11.20
CA ARG A 135 10.70 -11.00 -11.29
C ARG A 135 10.18 -9.58 -11.10
N PRO A 136 10.76 -8.78 -10.20
CA PRO A 136 10.27 -7.42 -9.99
C PRO A 136 10.44 -6.58 -11.26
N PRO A 137 9.52 -5.62 -11.51
CA PRO A 137 9.67 -4.68 -12.63
C PRO A 137 10.87 -3.76 -12.41
N GLU A 138 11.43 -3.25 -13.51
CA GLU A 138 12.50 -2.25 -13.46
C GLU A 138 11.93 -0.84 -13.21
N ILE A 139 11.45 -0.63 -12.00
CA ILE A 139 10.95 0.67 -11.53
C ILE A 139 11.60 1.04 -10.19
N SER A 140 11.75 2.33 -9.95
CA SER A 140 12.02 2.84 -8.61
C SER A 140 10.68 3.17 -7.96
N THR A 141 10.37 2.52 -6.85
CA THR A 141 9.14 2.84 -6.12
C THR A 141 9.28 4.18 -5.39
N VAL A 142 8.17 4.88 -5.24
CA VAL A 142 8.14 6.21 -4.60
C VAL A 142 8.63 6.14 -3.16
N ALA A 143 8.25 5.08 -2.43
CA ALA A 143 8.69 4.87 -1.05
C ALA A 143 10.23 4.73 -0.95
N GLN A 144 10.86 4.06 -1.91
CA GLN A 144 12.30 3.81 -1.87
C GLN A 144 13.15 4.95 -2.42
N ARG A 145 12.66 5.70 -3.40
CA ARG A 145 13.40 6.82 -4.03
C ARG A 145 14.84 6.44 -4.43
N GLY A 146 15.03 5.22 -4.93
CA GLY A 146 16.33 4.69 -5.32
C GLY A 146 17.25 4.24 -4.18
N ARG A 147 16.78 4.24 -2.92
CA ARG A 147 17.54 3.74 -1.76
C ARG A 147 17.29 2.25 -1.54
N SER A 148 18.15 1.61 -0.74
CA SER A 148 17.92 0.22 -0.32
C SER A 148 16.67 0.09 0.56
N PRO A 149 15.97 -1.05 0.54
CA PRO A 149 14.86 -1.32 1.46
C PRO A 149 15.23 -1.13 2.92
N SER A 150 16.38 -1.65 3.35
CA SER A 150 16.84 -1.53 4.74
C SER A 150 17.04 -0.09 5.18
N ASP A 151 17.61 0.77 4.33
CA ASP A 151 17.78 2.20 4.62
C ASP A 151 16.45 2.91 4.82
N VAL A 152 15.48 2.65 3.93
CA VAL A 152 14.16 3.28 3.99
C VAL A 152 13.39 2.83 5.23
N VAL A 153 13.34 1.52 5.45
CA VAL A 153 12.59 0.94 6.59
C VAL A 153 13.21 1.36 7.92
N ALA A 154 14.53 1.38 8.04
CA ALA A 154 15.21 1.82 9.28
C ALA A 154 14.92 3.30 9.59
N GLN A 155 15.08 4.18 8.59
CA GLN A 155 14.80 5.61 8.77
C GLN A 155 13.35 5.85 9.16
N LEU A 156 12.39 5.33 8.39
CA LEU A 156 10.97 5.54 8.65
C LEU A 156 10.54 4.95 10.00
N THR A 157 11.14 3.84 10.44
CA THR A 157 10.87 3.28 11.76
C THR A 157 11.24 4.27 12.86
N VAL A 158 12.44 4.84 12.82
CA VAL A 158 12.89 5.81 13.82
C VAL A 158 12.05 7.08 13.80
N GLU A 159 11.68 7.58 12.63
CA GLU A 159 10.84 8.76 12.48
C GLU A 159 9.44 8.53 13.07
N ARG A 160 8.81 7.41 12.74
CA ARG A 160 7.48 7.03 13.25
C ARG A 160 7.48 6.78 14.76
N LEU A 161 8.51 6.15 15.30
CA LEU A 161 8.64 5.96 16.75
C LEU A 161 8.71 7.29 17.50
N LYS A 162 9.38 8.30 16.95
CA LYS A 162 9.37 9.66 17.53
C LYS A 162 7.97 10.28 17.52
N VAL A 163 7.21 10.08 16.43
CA VAL A 163 5.83 10.55 16.35
C VAL A 163 4.95 9.82 17.36
N VAL A 164 5.08 8.49 17.48
CA VAL A 164 4.36 7.72 18.50
C VAL A 164 4.66 8.21 19.88
N GLU A 165 5.93 8.44 20.23
CA GLU A 165 6.33 9.01 21.53
C GLU A 165 5.70 10.39 21.78
N GLN A 166 5.74 11.29 20.79
CA GLN A 166 5.17 12.62 20.87
C GLN A 166 3.65 12.62 21.08
N LEU A 167 2.93 11.74 20.39
CA LEU A 167 1.47 11.72 20.41
C LEU A 167 0.90 10.91 21.59
N SER A 168 1.58 9.83 22.00
CA SER A 168 1.08 8.92 23.04
C SER A 168 1.74 9.10 24.41
N GLY A 169 2.86 9.82 24.49
CA GLY A 169 3.70 9.90 25.69
C GLY A 169 4.43 8.59 26.01
N VAL A 170 4.35 7.60 25.14
CA VAL A 170 4.99 6.29 25.29
C VAL A 170 6.38 6.35 24.69
N GLY A 171 7.38 6.45 25.56
CA GLY A 171 8.80 6.36 25.23
C GLY A 171 9.40 5.04 25.70
N GLY A 172 10.53 4.66 25.11
CA GLY A 172 11.35 3.51 25.48
C GLY A 172 12.74 3.64 24.87
N ALA A 173 13.59 2.63 25.06
CA ALA A 173 14.86 2.57 24.36
C ALA A 173 14.58 2.35 22.87
N VAL A 174 14.55 3.43 22.09
CA VAL A 174 14.35 3.38 20.63
C VAL A 174 15.66 2.87 20.01
N PRO A 175 15.61 1.78 19.19
CA PRO A 175 16.80 1.32 18.48
C PRO A 175 17.32 2.40 17.54
N THR A 176 18.65 2.48 17.39
CA THR A 176 19.24 3.44 16.46
C THR A 176 18.95 3.03 15.01
N GLU A 177 18.98 3.99 14.10
CA GLU A 177 18.85 3.69 12.66
C GLU A 177 19.93 2.70 12.19
N SER A 178 21.15 2.80 12.72
CA SER A 178 22.23 1.86 12.41
C SER A 178 21.93 0.44 12.86
N THR A 179 21.41 0.27 14.08
CA THR A 179 20.98 -1.04 14.60
C THR A 179 19.89 -1.66 13.75
N LEU A 180 18.86 -0.85 13.43
CA LEU A 180 17.76 -1.32 12.57
C LEU A 180 18.27 -1.69 11.17
N ARG A 181 19.14 -0.90 10.57
CA ARG A 181 19.72 -1.20 9.25
C ARG A 181 20.49 -2.52 9.24
N GLU A 182 21.26 -2.79 10.30
CA GLU A 182 21.99 -4.06 10.44
C GLU A 182 21.03 -5.26 10.53
N MET A 183 20.02 -5.19 11.37
CA MET A 183 18.98 -6.23 11.49
C MET A 183 18.19 -6.42 10.21
N LEU A 184 17.90 -5.34 9.46
CA LEU A 184 17.16 -5.34 8.21
C LEU A 184 17.99 -5.76 6.98
N GLY A 185 19.31 -5.92 7.09
CA GLY A 185 20.17 -6.33 5.96
C GLY A 185 19.62 -7.47 5.10
N PRO A 186 18.99 -8.51 5.66
CA PRO A 186 18.39 -9.58 4.87
C PRO A 186 17.27 -9.13 3.89
N ILE A 187 16.61 -7.99 4.11
CA ILE A 187 15.55 -7.54 3.20
C ILE A 187 16.06 -6.92 1.89
N ASP A 188 17.35 -6.65 1.79
CA ASP A 188 17.99 -6.14 0.57
C ASP A 188 18.33 -7.27 -0.43
N ALA A 189 18.21 -8.53 0.00
CA ALA A 189 18.50 -9.69 -0.83
C ALA A 189 17.22 -10.40 -1.30
N ASP A 190 17.31 -11.14 -2.41
CA ASP A 190 16.19 -11.91 -2.98
C ASP A 190 14.93 -11.07 -3.16
N VAL A 191 15.11 -9.84 -3.63
CA VAL A 191 14.03 -8.84 -3.73
C VAL A 191 12.94 -9.24 -4.71
N ARG A 192 11.69 -8.91 -4.38
CA ARG A 192 10.47 -9.14 -5.15
C ARG A 192 9.61 -7.87 -5.13
N LEU A 193 8.63 -7.83 -6.00
CA LEU A 193 7.57 -6.82 -5.90
C LEU A 193 6.66 -7.16 -4.73
N LEU A 194 6.54 -6.24 -3.79
CA LEU A 194 5.66 -6.31 -2.64
C LEU A 194 4.56 -5.28 -2.81
N HIS A 195 3.34 -5.65 -2.48
CA HIS A 195 2.21 -4.72 -2.50
C HIS A 195 2.23 -3.77 -1.29
N MET A 196 2.65 -4.29 -0.16
CA MET A 196 2.79 -3.59 1.13
C MET A 196 1.48 -3.08 1.75
N ASP A 197 0.30 -3.39 1.16
CA ASP A 197 -0.98 -3.06 1.78
C ASP A 197 -2.07 -4.12 1.48
N LEU A 198 -1.70 -5.41 1.56
CA LEU A 198 -2.61 -6.55 1.36
C LEU A 198 -3.50 -6.75 2.58
N ARG A 199 -4.51 -5.92 2.74
CA ARG A 199 -5.54 -6.00 3.77
C ARG A 199 -6.94 -5.99 3.13
N ARG A 200 -7.95 -6.39 3.89
CA ARG A 200 -9.33 -6.28 3.42
C ARG A 200 -9.63 -4.83 2.99
N GLY A 201 -10.15 -4.67 1.79
CA GLY A 201 -10.35 -3.38 1.13
C GLY A 201 -9.38 -3.11 -0.01
N ASN A 202 -8.19 -3.72 -0.03
CA ASN A 202 -7.21 -3.61 -1.11
C ASN A 202 -7.08 -4.89 -1.96
N TYR A 203 -7.78 -5.94 -1.59
CA TYR A 203 -8.07 -7.06 -2.48
C TYR A 203 -9.59 -7.20 -2.66
N LEU A 204 -10.00 -7.40 -3.89
CA LEU A 204 -11.38 -7.66 -4.27
C LEU A 204 -11.55 -9.15 -4.52
N SER A 205 -12.69 -9.72 -4.15
CA SER A 205 -12.95 -11.14 -4.29
C SER A 205 -14.36 -11.43 -4.78
N ARG A 206 -14.51 -12.56 -5.46
CA ARG A 206 -15.80 -13.12 -5.86
C ARG A 206 -15.77 -14.62 -5.67
N ASP A 207 -16.82 -15.19 -5.11
CA ASP A 207 -16.93 -16.62 -4.83
C ASP A 207 -15.73 -17.16 -4.02
N GLY A 208 -15.17 -16.34 -3.13
CA GLY A 208 -14.02 -16.67 -2.30
C GLY A 208 -12.66 -16.66 -3.01
N GLN A 209 -12.57 -16.23 -4.26
CA GLN A 209 -11.35 -16.09 -5.05
C GLN A 209 -11.00 -14.62 -5.21
N ILE A 210 -9.72 -14.26 -5.18
CA ILE A 210 -9.28 -12.88 -5.44
C ILE A 210 -9.44 -12.57 -6.92
N THR A 211 -10.21 -11.52 -7.22
CA THR A 211 -10.47 -11.00 -8.57
C THR A 211 -9.72 -9.72 -8.87
N GLY A 212 -9.13 -9.05 -7.87
CA GLY A 212 -8.33 -7.88 -8.08
C GLY A 212 -7.52 -7.45 -6.86
N LEU A 213 -6.28 -7.02 -7.12
CA LEU A 213 -5.46 -6.25 -6.19
C LEU A 213 -5.47 -4.80 -6.63
N ILE A 214 -5.76 -3.90 -5.69
CA ILE A 214 -5.89 -2.46 -5.92
C ILE A 214 -5.06 -1.69 -4.88
N ASP A 215 -4.79 -0.42 -5.17
CA ASP A 215 -4.03 0.48 -4.30
C ASP A 215 -2.56 0.07 -4.08
N TRP A 216 -1.76 0.30 -5.11
CA TRP A 216 -0.33 0.00 -5.14
C TRP A 216 0.55 1.16 -4.66
N SER A 217 -0.01 2.13 -3.95
CA SER A 217 0.72 3.33 -3.48
C SER A 217 1.87 2.98 -2.55
N ASN A 218 1.68 1.97 -1.68
CA ASN A 218 2.68 1.51 -0.72
C ASN A 218 3.71 0.52 -1.27
N ALA A 219 3.63 0.14 -2.55
CA ALA A 219 4.46 -0.91 -3.12
C ALA A 219 5.97 -0.65 -2.95
N MET A 220 6.71 -1.73 -2.68
CA MET A 220 8.16 -1.72 -2.55
C MET A 220 8.80 -2.90 -3.30
N ILE A 221 10.08 -2.76 -3.63
CA ILE A 221 10.91 -3.86 -4.13
C ILE A 221 11.86 -4.26 -3.01
N ALA A 222 11.54 -5.34 -2.30
CA ALA A 222 12.27 -5.82 -1.14
C ALA A 222 12.14 -7.35 -0.98
N ASN A 223 12.77 -7.92 0.05
CA ASN A 223 12.55 -9.32 0.38
C ASN A 223 11.11 -9.54 0.88
N PRO A 224 10.45 -10.63 0.49
CA PRO A 224 9.09 -10.98 0.92
C PRO A 224 8.83 -10.92 2.43
N VAL A 225 9.84 -11.16 3.26
CA VAL A 225 9.71 -11.10 4.73
C VAL A 225 9.15 -9.76 5.21
N LEU A 226 9.46 -8.65 4.53
CA LEU A 226 8.91 -7.34 4.88
C LEU A 226 7.37 -7.30 4.76
N GLU A 227 6.80 -7.85 3.69
CA GLU A 227 5.34 -7.93 3.53
C GLU A 227 4.72 -8.99 4.44
N LEU A 228 5.39 -10.13 4.64
CA LEU A 228 4.89 -11.16 5.57
C LEU A 228 4.79 -10.63 7.01
N ALA A 229 5.79 -9.88 7.48
CA ALA A 229 5.73 -9.22 8.79
C ALA A 229 4.59 -8.19 8.85
N ARG A 230 4.35 -7.46 7.76
CA ARG A 230 3.24 -6.50 7.67
C ARG A 230 1.87 -7.20 7.75
N LEU A 231 1.72 -8.33 7.09
CA LEU A 231 0.51 -9.15 7.18
C LEU A 231 0.26 -9.71 8.59
N VAL A 232 1.33 -10.03 9.34
CA VAL A 232 1.21 -10.39 10.77
C VAL A 232 0.61 -9.23 11.56
N GLU A 233 1.12 -8.02 11.40
CA GLU A 233 0.64 -6.85 12.12
C GLU A 233 -0.78 -6.39 11.69
N TYR A 234 -1.20 -6.74 10.49
CA TYR A 234 -2.59 -6.54 10.01
C TYR A 234 -3.56 -7.63 10.51
N GLY A 235 -3.05 -8.75 11.04
CA GLY A 235 -3.88 -9.89 11.42
C GLY A 235 -4.30 -10.78 10.23
N GLU A 236 -3.73 -10.56 9.06
CA GLU A 236 -4.02 -11.35 7.85
C GLU A 236 -3.18 -12.63 7.74
N PHE A 237 -2.11 -12.75 8.51
CA PHE A 237 -1.22 -13.91 8.53
C PHE A 237 -1.77 -15.04 9.40
N SER A 238 -2.74 -15.79 8.86
CA SER A 238 -3.35 -16.95 9.51
C SER A 238 -2.64 -18.26 9.12
N ASN A 239 -2.98 -19.37 9.81
CA ASN A 239 -2.53 -20.71 9.38
C ASN A 239 -2.98 -21.03 7.95
N GLY A 240 -4.17 -20.59 7.55
CA GLY A 240 -4.65 -20.73 6.17
C GLY A 240 -3.79 -19.93 5.19
N PHE A 241 -3.42 -18.69 5.55
CA PHE A 241 -2.50 -17.89 4.75
C PHE A 241 -1.15 -18.60 4.59
N ALA A 242 -0.53 -19.02 5.71
CA ALA A 242 0.78 -19.67 5.69
C ALA A 242 0.81 -20.94 4.83
N ALA A 243 -0.26 -21.74 4.91
CA ALA A 243 -0.43 -22.93 4.08
C ALA A 243 -0.61 -22.58 2.59
N GLY A 244 -1.40 -21.55 2.26
CA GLY A 244 -1.59 -21.11 0.90
C GLY A 244 -0.36 -20.42 0.29
N TYR A 245 0.40 -19.69 1.09
CA TYR A 245 1.67 -19.05 0.70
C TYR A 245 2.79 -20.09 0.53
N GLU A 246 2.69 -21.26 1.13
CA GLU A 246 3.73 -22.30 1.14
C GLU A 246 5.05 -21.75 1.72
N ILE A 247 4.94 -21.12 2.91
CA ILE A 247 6.09 -20.48 3.56
C ILE A 247 7.24 -21.47 3.73
N THR A 248 8.40 -21.12 3.20
CA THR A 248 9.60 -21.94 3.31
C THR A 248 10.19 -21.85 4.72
N GLN A 249 10.98 -22.88 5.10
CA GLN A 249 11.67 -22.88 6.38
C GLN A 249 12.61 -21.67 6.55
N ARG A 250 13.25 -21.22 5.46
CA ARG A 250 14.11 -20.03 5.45
C ARG A 250 13.31 -18.75 5.70
N GLU A 251 12.19 -18.56 4.99
CA GLU A 251 11.29 -17.41 5.19
C GLU A 251 10.73 -17.37 6.61
N ALA A 252 10.29 -18.52 7.14
CA ALA A 252 9.80 -18.63 8.50
C ALA A 252 10.90 -18.28 9.54
N ALA A 253 12.13 -18.76 9.35
CA ALA A 253 13.24 -18.44 10.22
C ALA A 253 13.63 -16.95 10.16
N THR A 254 13.61 -16.33 8.98
CA THR A 254 13.88 -14.89 8.83
C THR A 254 12.75 -14.05 9.46
N LEU A 255 11.49 -14.45 9.27
CA LEU A 255 10.32 -13.78 9.85
C LEU A 255 10.30 -13.83 11.38
N SER A 256 10.77 -14.93 11.98
CA SER A 256 10.86 -15.07 13.45
C SER A 256 12.19 -14.56 14.05
N GLY A 257 13.13 -14.13 13.21
CA GLY A 257 14.41 -13.58 13.63
C GLY A 257 14.44 -12.06 13.72
N GLU A 258 15.64 -11.51 13.85
CA GLU A 258 15.87 -10.06 14.02
C GLU A 258 15.28 -9.21 12.87
N ALA A 259 15.43 -9.67 11.63
CA ALA A 259 14.85 -8.97 10.48
C ALA A 259 13.33 -8.90 10.54
N GLY A 260 12.67 -10.00 10.91
CA GLY A 260 11.23 -10.02 11.10
C GLY A 260 10.76 -9.12 12.24
N LEU A 261 11.51 -9.10 13.36
CA LEU A 261 11.25 -8.21 14.48
C LEU A 261 11.31 -6.73 14.05
N ALA A 262 12.38 -6.34 13.33
CA ALA A 262 12.53 -4.97 12.82
C ALA A 262 11.42 -4.61 11.80
N CYS A 263 11.04 -5.53 10.90
CA CYS A 263 9.92 -5.34 9.97
C CYS A 263 8.57 -5.19 10.70
N SER A 264 8.34 -5.98 11.76
CA SER A 264 7.14 -5.86 12.58
C SER A 264 7.09 -4.49 13.31
N LEU A 265 8.22 -4.05 13.87
CA LEU A 265 8.31 -2.73 14.51
C LEU A 265 8.02 -1.59 13.53
N TYR A 266 8.56 -1.66 12.30
CA TYR A 266 8.26 -0.71 11.23
C TYR A 266 6.75 -0.60 10.97
N THR A 267 6.07 -1.73 10.87
CA THR A 267 4.64 -1.76 10.56
C THR A 267 3.79 -1.35 11.77
N ALA A 268 4.13 -1.84 12.96
CA ALA A 268 3.42 -1.46 14.19
C ALA A 268 3.50 0.04 14.47
N ALA A 269 4.69 0.65 14.27
CA ALA A 269 4.88 2.09 14.42
C ALA A 269 4.04 2.87 13.38
N MET A 270 4.03 2.43 12.11
CA MET A 270 3.18 3.01 11.07
C MET A 270 1.70 2.98 11.46
N LEU A 271 1.18 1.83 11.89
CA LEU A 271 -0.22 1.68 12.28
C LEU A 271 -0.57 2.51 13.52
N ALA A 272 0.35 2.61 14.48
CA ALA A 272 0.16 3.48 15.63
C ALA A 272 0.00 4.94 15.21
N VAL A 273 0.85 5.44 14.29
CA VAL A 273 0.72 6.80 13.74
C VAL A 273 -0.60 6.98 13.01
N VAL A 274 -1.00 6.03 12.15
CA VAL A 274 -2.30 6.11 11.45
C VAL A 274 -3.44 6.33 12.43
N PHE A 275 -3.55 5.50 13.48
CA PHE A 275 -4.68 5.59 14.41
C PHE A 275 -4.55 6.71 15.46
N LEU A 276 -3.35 7.24 15.68
CA LEU A 276 -3.15 8.40 16.55
C LEU A 276 -3.49 9.72 15.84
N SER A 277 -3.24 9.87 14.53
CA SER A 277 -3.32 11.17 13.86
C SER A 277 -4.02 11.18 12.50
N GLU A 278 -3.80 10.21 11.61
CA GLU A 278 -4.26 10.29 10.20
C GLU A 278 -5.71 9.81 10.02
N ALA A 279 -6.06 8.73 10.71
CA ALA A 279 -7.42 8.19 10.81
C ALA A 279 -7.71 7.86 12.29
N PRO A 280 -7.92 8.86 13.14
CA PRO A 280 -7.95 8.68 14.59
C PRO A 280 -9.00 7.67 15.06
N ASP A 281 -8.51 6.62 15.74
CA ASP A 281 -9.30 5.60 16.41
C ASP A 281 -8.66 5.28 17.76
N PRO A 282 -9.21 5.74 18.90
CA PRO A 282 -8.60 5.58 20.22
C PRO A 282 -8.38 4.13 20.65
N GLU A 283 -9.26 3.19 20.25
CA GLU A 283 -9.13 1.78 20.62
C GLU A 283 -8.00 1.12 19.83
N LEU A 284 -7.98 1.33 18.51
CA LEU A 284 -6.92 0.80 17.67
C LEU A 284 -5.59 1.47 17.97
N ALA A 285 -5.57 2.77 18.27
CA ALA A 285 -4.36 3.47 18.69
C ALA A 285 -3.77 2.86 19.96
N ALA A 286 -4.58 2.59 20.99
CA ALA A 286 -4.12 1.97 22.22
C ALA A 286 -3.52 0.58 21.98
N ILE A 287 -4.18 -0.25 21.15
CA ILE A 287 -3.71 -1.59 20.76
C ILE A 287 -2.35 -1.50 20.05
N LYS A 288 -2.21 -0.60 19.06
CA LYS A 288 -0.98 -0.50 18.28
C LYS A 288 0.17 0.15 19.04
N VAL A 289 -0.10 1.11 19.92
CA VAL A 289 0.90 1.67 20.84
C VAL A 289 1.41 0.60 21.81
N GLU A 290 0.54 -0.23 22.37
CA GLU A 290 0.97 -1.34 23.22
C GLU A 290 1.79 -2.37 22.43
N ARG A 291 1.41 -2.66 21.20
CA ARG A 291 2.19 -3.53 20.31
C ARG A 291 3.59 -2.99 20.03
N VAL A 292 3.72 -1.68 19.83
CA VAL A 292 5.04 -1.03 19.70
C VAL A 292 5.89 -1.25 20.96
N LYS A 293 5.31 -1.08 22.17
CA LYS A 293 6.04 -1.34 23.42
C LYS A 293 6.52 -2.78 23.53
N GLU A 294 5.62 -3.75 23.25
CA GLU A 294 5.96 -5.17 23.29
C GLU A 294 7.15 -5.48 22.37
N LEU A 295 7.12 -4.93 21.15
CA LEU A 295 8.22 -5.12 20.22
C LEU A 295 9.52 -4.47 20.71
N LEU A 296 9.46 -3.24 21.24
CA LEU A 296 10.64 -2.54 21.76
C LEU A 296 11.31 -3.28 22.90
N THR A 297 10.59 -4.04 23.75
CA THR A 297 11.20 -4.85 24.82
C THR A 297 12.12 -5.95 24.27
N GLN A 298 12.03 -6.31 23.00
CA GLN A 298 12.83 -7.36 22.37
C GLN A 298 14.15 -6.82 21.77
N PHE A 299 14.36 -5.49 21.80
CA PHE A 299 15.59 -4.83 21.33
C PHE A 299 16.59 -4.56 22.48
N GLY A 300 16.21 -4.84 23.72
CA GLY A 300 17.00 -4.57 24.93
C GLY A 300 17.81 -5.73 25.47
#